data_7386ec97c9131370a8fe3c0ce3dee605
#
_entry.id   7386ec97c9131370a8fe3c0ce3dee605
#
_cell.length_a   1.000
_cell.length_b   1.000
_cell.length_c   1.000
_cell.angle_alpha   90.00
_cell.angle_beta   90.00
_cell.angle_gamma   90.00
#
_symmetry.space_group_name_H-M   'P 1'
#
loop_
_entity.id
_entity.type
_entity.pdbx_description
1 polymer ?
#
loop_
_entity_poly.entity_id
_entity_poly.type
_entity_poly.pdbx_seq_one_letter_code
_entity_poly.pdbx_strand_id
1 'polypeptide(L)'
;NLYAGGPLNLPSEQYGAGENWYKAGRSFKADYSYNSSTEEAFLCAHYAIDTNGRLICNGNYESYTLDVTIYEDEDRHVSYEFRDEQDRLLLNRNQLRSHQGFLDTYYVYDQVGNLRYVIPPALSLAGLTDDSIEKYAFIYEYDSKRRCIRKQLPGGVVVTYIYDKADRLRMSQDSNQAD
;
A
#
# COMPACT_ATOMS: atom_id res chain seq x y z
N ASN A 1 9.09 -0.66 -25.76
CA ASN A 1 8.49 -1.53 -24.75
C ASN A 1 8.73 -2.98 -25.15
N LEU A 2 9.17 -3.80 -24.20
CA LEU A 2 9.20 -5.25 -24.30
C LEU A 2 8.06 -5.84 -23.45
N TYR A 3 7.55 -6.99 -23.84
CA TYR A 3 6.43 -7.63 -23.14
C TYR A 3 6.83 -9.02 -22.67
N ALA A 4 6.32 -9.43 -21.52
CA ALA A 4 6.48 -10.78 -21.02
C ALA A 4 5.80 -11.77 -21.99
N GLY A 5 6.49 -12.87 -22.28
CA GLY A 5 5.99 -13.91 -23.19
C GLY A 5 4.88 -14.74 -22.52
N GLY A 6 3.68 -14.17 -22.41
CA GLY A 6 2.54 -14.83 -21.80
C GLY A 6 1.21 -14.37 -22.42
N PRO A 7 0.08 -15.05 -22.13
CA PRO A 7 -1.22 -14.75 -22.71
C PRO A 7 -1.76 -13.35 -22.33
N LEU A 8 -1.27 -12.76 -21.23
CA LEU A 8 -1.68 -11.43 -20.75
C LEU A 8 -0.88 -10.29 -21.38
N ASN A 9 0.20 -10.58 -22.11
CA ASN A 9 1.02 -9.58 -22.82
C ASN A 9 1.45 -8.39 -21.94
N LEU A 10 1.83 -8.68 -20.69
CA LEU A 10 2.21 -7.67 -19.69
C LEU A 10 3.53 -7.01 -20.06
N PRO A 11 3.68 -5.68 -19.89
CA PRO A 11 4.92 -4.99 -20.17
C PRO A 11 6.02 -5.45 -19.21
N SER A 12 7.16 -5.93 -19.72
CA SER A 12 8.30 -6.36 -18.92
C SER A 12 9.43 -5.34 -18.88
N GLU A 13 9.52 -4.50 -19.92
CA GLU A 13 10.57 -3.48 -19.99
C GLU A 13 10.11 -2.28 -20.80
N GLN A 14 10.40 -1.08 -20.28
CA GLN A 14 10.08 0.19 -20.93
C GLN A 14 11.27 1.13 -20.82
N TYR A 15 11.65 1.72 -21.96
CA TYR A 15 12.69 2.76 -22.02
C TYR A 15 12.04 4.14 -22.01
N GLY A 16 12.69 5.10 -21.34
CA GLY A 16 12.33 6.52 -21.40
C GLY A 16 12.45 7.09 -22.82
N ALA A 17 11.82 8.24 -23.05
CA ALA A 17 11.84 8.90 -24.35
C ALA A 17 13.23 9.47 -24.65
N GLY A 18 13.82 9.01 -25.77
CA GLY A 18 15.08 9.52 -26.30
C GLY A 18 16.17 8.48 -26.47
N GLU A 19 17.00 8.69 -27.50
CA GLU A 19 18.06 7.77 -27.89
C GLU A 19 19.14 7.58 -26.79
N ASN A 20 19.35 8.62 -25.98
CA ASN A 20 20.34 8.58 -24.90
C ASN A 20 19.95 7.62 -23.77
N TRP A 21 18.67 7.49 -23.44
CA TRP A 21 18.14 6.54 -22.44
C TRP A 21 18.33 5.10 -22.90
N TYR A 22 17.98 4.83 -24.16
CA TYR A 22 18.15 3.52 -24.76
C TYR A 22 19.63 3.11 -24.83
N LYS A 23 20.52 4.02 -25.31
CA LYS A 23 21.98 3.77 -25.38
C LYS A 23 22.64 3.58 -24.02
N ALA A 24 22.12 4.22 -22.97
CA ALA A 24 22.61 4.07 -21.60
C ALA A 24 22.11 2.79 -20.92
N GLY A 25 21.21 2.00 -21.57
CA GLY A 25 20.61 0.80 -21.01
C GLY A 25 19.73 1.08 -19.78
N ARG A 26 19.22 2.30 -19.64
CA ARG A 26 18.34 2.70 -18.55
C ARG A 26 16.91 2.38 -18.92
N SER A 27 16.33 1.38 -18.25
CA SER A 27 14.97 0.95 -18.48
C SER A 27 14.24 0.75 -17.17
N PHE A 28 12.95 1.00 -17.20
CA PHE A 28 12.02 0.53 -16.17
C PHE A 28 11.64 -0.91 -16.49
N LYS A 29 11.80 -1.82 -15.52
CA LYS A 29 11.45 -3.23 -15.68
C LYS A 29 10.34 -3.61 -14.73
N ALA A 30 9.47 -4.49 -15.19
CA ALA A 30 8.46 -5.13 -14.37
C ALA A 30 8.57 -6.65 -14.52
N ASP A 31 8.61 -7.35 -13.39
CA ASP A 31 8.59 -8.81 -13.31
C ASP A 31 7.43 -9.25 -12.41
N TYR A 32 6.96 -10.47 -12.58
CA TYR A 32 5.75 -10.96 -11.95
C TYR A 32 6.03 -12.27 -11.21
N SER A 33 5.55 -12.35 -9.98
CA SER A 33 5.74 -13.50 -9.08
C SER A 33 4.55 -13.64 -8.15
N TYR A 34 4.71 -14.49 -7.14
CA TYR A 34 3.75 -14.68 -6.05
C TYR A 34 4.45 -14.46 -4.71
N ASN A 35 3.66 -14.17 -3.66
CA ASN A 35 4.19 -14.11 -2.31
C ASN A 35 4.71 -15.48 -1.84
N SER A 36 5.67 -15.45 -0.91
CA SER A 36 6.27 -16.63 -0.29
C SER A 36 6.32 -16.48 1.22
N SER A 37 6.08 -17.57 1.95
CA SER A 37 6.22 -17.61 3.41
C SER A 37 7.64 -17.92 3.88
N THR A 38 8.60 -18.16 2.96
CA THR A 38 9.98 -18.57 3.26
C THR A 38 11.05 -17.58 2.79
N GLU A 39 10.72 -16.75 1.79
CA GLU A 39 11.65 -15.78 1.22
C GLU A 39 11.33 -14.38 1.72
N GLU A 40 12.28 -13.71 2.39
CA GLU A 40 12.09 -12.42 3.04
C GLU A 40 11.52 -11.35 2.11
N ALA A 41 12.00 -11.25 0.87
CA ALA A 41 11.53 -10.28 -0.12
C ALA A 41 10.05 -10.46 -0.48
N PHE A 42 9.52 -11.68 -0.36
CA PHE A 42 8.17 -12.07 -0.73
C PHE A 42 7.25 -12.33 0.47
N LEU A 43 7.73 -12.13 1.71
CA LEU A 43 6.89 -12.18 2.91
C LEU A 43 5.93 -11.01 2.93
N CYS A 44 4.65 -11.26 3.21
CA CYS A 44 3.64 -10.25 3.43
C CYS A 44 2.89 -10.51 4.73
N ALA A 45 2.94 -9.58 5.68
CA ALA A 45 2.19 -9.67 6.92
C ALA A 45 0.69 -9.53 6.65
N HIS A 46 -0.11 -10.38 7.29
CA HIS A 46 -1.56 -10.38 7.18
C HIS A 46 -2.19 -9.47 8.22
N TYR A 47 -2.31 -8.18 7.89
CA TYR A 47 -3.07 -7.23 8.69
C TYR A 47 -4.55 -7.32 8.37
N ALA A 48 -5.39 -7.29 9.41
CA ALA A 48 -6.84 -7.36 9.31
C ALA A 48 -7.52 -6.45 10.32
N ILE A 49 -8.83 -6.34 10.22
CA ILE A 49 -9.68 -5.58 11.14
C ILE A 49 -10.53 -6.59 11.90
N ASP A 50 -10.46 -6.56 13.24
CA ASP A 50 -11.29 -7.41 14.10
C ASP A 50 -12.76 -6.96 14.12
N THR A 51 -13.61 -7.71 14.81
CA THR A 51 -15.05 -7.41 14.96
C THR A 51 -15.35 -6.11 15.69
N ASN A 52 -14.36 -5.56 16.41
CA ASN A 52 -14.44 -4.28 17.13
C ASN A 52 -13.90 -3.10 16.29
N GLY A 53 -13.47 -3.37 15.05
CA GLY A 53 -12.88 -2.38 14.15
C GLY A 53 -11.40 -2.05 14.43
N ARG A 54 -10.70 -2.86 15.24
CA ARG A 54 -9.29 -2.67 15.58
C ARG A 54 -8.38 -3.36 14.58
N LEU A 55 -7.23 -2.74 14.33
CA LEU A 55 -6.17 -3.32 13.52
C LEU A 55 -5.49 -4.47 14.28
N ILE A 56 -5.40 -5.62 13.66
CA ILE A 56 -4.72 -6.82 14.16
C ILE A 56 -3.77 -7.38 13.11
N CYS A 57 -2.79 -8.17 13.55
CA CYS A 57 -1.89 -8.92 12.66
C CYS A 57 -2.08 -10.41 12.91
N ASN A 58 -2.44 -11.15 11.86
CA ASN A 58 -2.70 -12.61 11.88
C ASN A 58 -1.49 -13.43 11.39
N GLY A 59 -0.26 -12.91 11.54
CA GLY A 59 0.94 -13.53 10.98
C GLY A 59 1.20 -13.09 9.55
N ASN A 60 1.55 -14.02 8.67
CA ASN A 60 1.81 -13.76 7.26
C ASN A 60 0.74 -14.42 6.37
N TYR A 61 0.58 -13.88 5.15
CA TYR A 61 -0.18 -14.56 4.11
C TYR A 61 0.48 -15.90 3.74
N GLU A 62 -0.35 -16.90 3.42
CA GLU A 62 0.14 -18.16 2.87
C GLU A 62 0.80 -17.94 1.50
N SER A 63 1.77 -18.79 1.15
CA SER A 63 2.46 -18.70 -0.13
C SER A 63 1.48 -18.86 -1.30
N TYR A 64 1.74 -18.15 -2.39
CA TYR A 64 0.96 -18.19 -3.63
C TYR A 64 -0.49 -17.70 -3.52
N THR A 65 -0.80 -16.85 -2.52
CA THR A 65 -2.13 -16.25 -2.34
C THR A 65 -2.21 -14.82 -2.81
N LEU A 66 -1.05 -14.17 -3.07
CA LEU A 66 -0.97 -12.79 -3.54
C LEU A 66 -0.14 -12.71 -4.81
N ASP A 67 -0.58 -11.90 -5.75
CA ASP A 67 0.20 -11.51 -6.92
C ASP A 67 1.26 -10.47 -6.50
N VAL A 68 2.49 -10.66 -6.95
CA VAL A 68 3.60 -9.74 -6.68
C VAL A 68 4.15 -9.20 -7.99
N THR A 69 4.09 -7.88 -8.14
CA THR A 69 4.80 -7.19 -9.23
C THR A 69 6.08 -6.57 -8.67
N ILE A 70 7.18 -6.88 -9.32
CA ILE A 70 8.51 -6.40 -8.97
C ILE A 70 8.88 -5.32 -9.98
N TYR A 71 9.20 -4.14 -9.50
CA TYR A 71 9.63 -3.02 -10.35
C TYR A 71 11.11 -2.73 -10.10
N GLU A 72 11.88 -2.58 -11.17
CA GLU A 72 13.23 -2.03 -11.15
C GLU A 72 13.23 -0.72 -11.95
N ASP A 73 13.57 0.39 -11.29
CA ASP A 73 13.67 1.68 -11.95
C ASP A 73 15.01 1.84 -12.71
N GLU A 74 15.16 2.95 -13.42
CA GLU A 74 16.34 3.27 -14.23
C GLU A 74 17.63 3.44 -13.39
N ASP A 75 17.49 3.67 -12.08
CA ASP A 75 18.58 3.77 -11.11
C ASP A 75 18.78 2.48 -10.30
N ARG A 76 18.11 1.37 -10.74
CA ARG A 76 18.15 0.04 -10.13
C ARG A 76 17.57 -0.02 -8.71
N HIS A 77 16.63 0.87 -8.38
CA HIS A 77 15.85 0.68 -7.17
C HIS A 77 14.78 -0.37 -7.41
N VAL A 78 14.67 -1.30 -6.47
CA VAL A 78 13.69 -2.37 -6.55
C VAL A 78 12.55 -2.08 -5.58
N SER A 79 11.33 -2.20 -6.08
CA SER A 79 10.12 -2.15 -5.29
C SER A 79 9.18 -3.30 -5.64
N TYR A 80 8.32 -3.66 -4.70
CA TYR A 80 7.39 -4.78 -4.82
C TYR A 80 5.99 -4.30 -4.47
N GLU A 81 5.01 -4.65 -5.29
CA GLU A 81 3.59 -4.46 -5.00
C GLU A 81 2.93 -5.82 -4.82
N PHE A 82 2.29 -6.02 -3.68
CA PHE A 82 1.52 -7.23 -3.36
C PHE A 82 0.04 -6.92 -3.48
N ARG A 83 -0.65 -7.68 -4.30
CA ARG A 83 -2.08 -7.52 -4.56
C ARG A 83 -2.83 -8.80 -4.29
N ASP A 84 -4.08 -8.67 -3.84
CA ASP A 84 -4.98 -9.79 -3.65
C ASP A 84 -5.77 -10.10 -4.94
N GLU A 85 -6.62 -11.14 -4.88
CA GLU A 85 -7.49 -11.57 -5.98
C GLU A 85 -8.47 -10.48 -6.49
N GLN A 86 -8.73 -9.44 -5.69
CA GLN A 86 -9.55 -8.29 -6.09
C GLN A 86 -8.71 -7.12 -6.62
N ASP A 87 -7.43 -7.36 -6.92
CA ASP A 87 -6.44 -6.34 -7.37
C ASP A 87 -6.22 -5.20 -6.36
N ARG A 88 -6.52 -5.43 -5.07
CA ARG A 88 -6.27 -4.44 -4.01
C ARG A 88 -4.80 -4.51 -3.61
N LEU A 89 -4.15 -3.36 -3.57
CA LEU A 89 -2.77 -3.24 -3.08
C LEU A 89 -2.75 -3.45 -1.56
N LEU A 90 -2.08 -4.51 -1.08
CA LEU A 90 -1.95 -4.83 0.34
C LEU A 90 -0.61 -4.39 0.92
N LEU A 91 0.46 -4.45 0.13
CA LEU A 91 1.81 -4.06 0.54
C LEU A 91 2.53 -3.40 -0.63
N ASN A 92 3.10 -2.22 -0.36
CA ASN A 92 4.15 -1.63 -1.18
C ASN A 92 5.46 -1.71 -0.39
N ARG A 93 6.42 -2.45 -0.91
CA ARG A 93 7.73 -2.71 -0.31
C ARG A 93 8.82 -2.07 -1.14
N ASN A 94 9.65 -1.24 -0.55
CA ASN A 94 10.81 -0.64 -1.19
C ASN A 94 12.09 -1.21 -0.61
N GLN A 95 12.97 -1.73 -1.46
CA GLN A 95 14.28 -2.23 -1.05
C GLN A 95 15.22 -1.07 -0.72
N LEU A 96 15.90 -1.14 0.41
CA LEU A 96 16.93 -0.16 0.76
C LEU A 96 18.14 -0.29 -0.17
N ARG A 97 18.76 0.85 -0.52
CA ARG A 97 19.96 0.88 -1.41
C ARG A 97 21.10 0.01 -0.91
N SER A 98 21.23 -0.19 0.39
CA SER A 98 22.22 -1.10 1.00
C SER A 98 21.92 -2.57 0.76
N HIS A 99 20.80 -2.93 0.13
CA HIS A 99 20.26 -4.29 0.01
C HIS A 99 20.04 -4.99 1.37
N GLN A 100 20.03 -4.23 2.46
CA GLN A 100 19.81 -4.72 3.82
C GLN A 100 18.50 -4.18 4.35
N GLY A 101 17.42 -4.92 4.09
CA GLY A 101 16.09 -4.63 4.60
C GLY A 101 15.17 -3.87 3.62
N PHE A 102 13.97 -3.65 4.09
CA PHE A 102 12.85 -3.12 3.33
C PHE A 102 12.13 -2.01 4.09
N LEU A 103 11.50 -1.13 3.35
CA LEU A 103 10.55 -0.14 3.85
C LEU A 103 9.16 -0.53 3.37
N ASP A 104 8.33 -0.99 4.29
CA ASP A 104 7.02 -1.56 4.03
C ASP A 104 5.90 -0.57 4.34
N THR A 105 5.01 -0.36 3.38
CA THR A 105 3.74 0.35 3.58
C THR A 105 2.60 -0.60 3.31
N TYR A 106 1.79 -0.90 4.34
CA TYR A 106 0.64 -1.78 4.22
C TYR A 106 -0.67 -1.01 4.09
N TYR A 107 -1.61 -1.59 3.37
CA TYR A 107 -2.95 -1.09 3.14
C TYR A 107 -3.96 -2.12 3.62
N VAL A 108 -4.80 -1.74 4.58
CA VAL A 108 -5.75 -2.65 5.23
C VAL A 108 -7.18 -2.23 4.92
N TYR A 109 -7.94 -3.17 4.38
CA TYR A 109 -9.31 -2.94 3.93
C TYR A 109 -10.32 -3.62 4.85
N ASP A 110 -11.53 -3.05 4.93
CA ASP A 110 -12.66 -3.70 5.58
C ASP A 110 -13.30 -4.76 4.63
N GLN A 111 -14.29 -5.49 5.16
CA GLN A 111 -14.97 -6.56 4.44
C GLN A 111 -15.71 -6.09 3.19
N VAL A 112 -16.05 -4.80 3.09
CA VAL A 112 -16.72 -4.21 1.94
C VAL A 112 -15.75 -3.51 0.97
N GLY A 113 -14.43 -3.61 1.25
CA GLY A 113 -13.35 -3.12 0.39
C GLY A 113 -13.00 -1.64 0.59
N ASN A 114 -13.40 -0.99 1.68
CA ASN A 114 -12.93 0.35 1.97
C ASN A 114 -11.56 0.31 2.65
N LEU A 115 -10.64 1.18 2.25
CA LEU A 115 -9.33 1.33 2.89
C LEU A 115 -9.50 1.91 4.30
N ARG A 116 -9.18 1.14 5.34
CA ARG A 116 -9.34 1.55 6.74
C ARG A 116 -8.05 2.04 7.39
N TYR A 117 -6.93 1.39 7.07
CA TYR A 117 -5.62 1.78 7.61
C TYR A 117 -4.58 1.82 6.52
N VAL A 118 -3.67 2.80 6.62
CA VAL A 118 -2.36 2.75 5.95
C VAL A 118 -1.30 2.70 7.05
N ILE A 119 -0.47 1.68 7.00
CA ILE A 119 0.60 1.39 7.94
C ILE A 119 1.93 1.76 7.29
N PRO A 120 2.51 2.94 7.58
CA PRO A 120 3.78 3.34 6.99
C PRO A 120 4.96 2.55 7.62
N PRO A 121 6.16 2.61 7.03
CA PRO A 121 7.34 1.90 7.55
C PRO A 121 7.67 2.17 9.01
N ALA A 122 7.41 3.39 9.49
CA ALA A 122 7.63 3.74 10.89
C ALA A 122 6.77 2.91 11.85
N LEU A 123 5.51 2.61 11.48
CA LEU A 123 4.63 1.78 12.28
C LEU A 123 4.96 0.29 12.14
N SER A 124 5.25 -0.19 10.94
CA SER A 124 5.61 -1.59 10.71
C SER A 124 6.87 -2.00 11.50
N LEU A 125 7.81 -1.08 11.67
CA LEU A 125 9.02 -1.27 12.48
C LEU A 125 8.79 -1.12 13.99
N ALA A 126 7.89 -0.23 14.41
CA ALA A 126 7.58 0.02 15.83
C ALA A 126 6.72 -1.09 16.45
N GLY A 127 6.01 -1.86 15.64
CA GLY A 127 5.01 -2.84 16.08
C GLY A 127 3.65 -2.22 16.42
N LEU A 128 2.60 -3.05 16.45
CA LEU A 128 1.23 -2.62 16.66
C LEU A 128 0.93 -2.45 18.16
N THR A 129 0.87 -1.20 18.60
CA THR A 129 0.31 -0.78 19.89
C THR A 129 -0.65 0.37 19.65
N ASP A 130 -1.58 0.63 20.57
CA ASP A 130 -2.53 1.76 20.41
C ASP A 130 -1.77 3.09 20.25
N ASP A 131 -0.70 3.32 21.01
CA ASP A 131 0.17 4.51 20.90
C ASP A 131 0.89 4.60 19.54
N SER A 132 1.45 3.50 19.02
CA SER A 132 2.14 3.50 17.74
C SER A 132 1.17 3.66 16.58
N ILE A 133 -0.05 3.11 16.67
CA ILE A 133 -1.10 3.27 15.67
C ILE A 133 -1.54 4.74 15.62
N GLU A 134 -1.83 5.37 16.76
CA GLU A 134 -2.20 6.79 16.82
C GLU A 134 -1.10 7.69 16.26
N LYS A 135 0.15 7.38 16.58
CA LYS A 135 1.31 8.19 16.19
C LYS A 135 1.68 8.09 14.72
N TYR A 136 1.50 6.93 14.09
CA TYR A 136 2.06 6.67 12.77
C TYR A 136 1.04 6.25 11.70
N ALA A 137 -0.13 5.71 12.07
CA ALA A 137 -1.11 5.23 11.09
C ALA A 137 -1.92 6.36 10.46
N PHE A 138 -2.34 6.13 9.21
CA PHE A 138 -3.50 6.82 8.66
C PHE A 138 -4.72 5.94 8.90
N ILE A 139 -5.81 6.53 9.43
CA ILE A 139 -7.05 5.81 9.74
C ILE A 139 -8.20 6.49 9.00
N TYR A 140 -9.06 5.69 8.39
CA TYR A 140 -10.20 6.17 7.62
C TYR A 140 -11.49 5.55 8.14
N GLU A 141 -12.55 6.36 8.23
CA GLU A 141 -13.91 5.91 8.57
C GLU A 141 -14.88 6.32 7.48
N TYR A 142 -15.85 5.46 7.24
CA TYR A 142 -16.81 5.63 6.14
C TYR A 142 -18.24 5.53 6.67
N ASP A 143 -19.15 6.23 6.00
CA ASP A 143 -20.58 6.07 6.22
C ASP A 143 -21.16 4.87 5.44
N SER A 144 -22.46 4.65 5.60
CA SER A 144 -23.17 3.57 4.92
C SER A 144 -23.20 3.69 3.39
N LYS A 145 -22.87 4.85 2.84
CA LYS A 145 -22.73 5.10 1.40
C LYS A 145 -21.26 4.97 0.93
N ARG A 146 -20.36 4.51 1.79
CA ARG A 146 -18.93 4.37 1.51
C ARG A 146 -18.20 5.69 1.24
N ARG A 147 -18.73 6.82 1.77
CA ARG A 147 -18.05 8.12 1.71
C ARG A 147 -17.16 8.25 2.94
N CYS A 148 -15.93 8.69 2.76
CA CYS A 148 -15.02 8.95 3.88
C CYS A 148 -15.56 10.11 4.72
N ILE A 149 -15.91 9.85 5.98
CA ILE A 149 -16.46 10.85 6.92
C ILE A 149 -15.42 11.32 7.94
N ARG A 150 -14.36 10.53 8.15
CA ARG A 150 -13.26 10.86 9.07
C ARG A 150 -11.95 10.31 8.55
N LYS A 151 -10.91 11.11 8.61
CA LYS A 151 -9.53 10.72 8.35
C LYS A 151 -8.67 11.16 9.54
N GLN A 152 -7.93 10.23 10.12
CA GLN A 152 -6.88 10.54 11.09
C GLN A 152 -5.51 10.46 10.40
N LEU A 153 -4.70 11.49 10.61
CA LEU A 153 -3.33 11.57 10.12
C LEU A 153 -2.38 11.10 11.22
N PRO A 154 -1.15 10.69 10.89
CA PRO A 154 -0.10 10.46 11.87
C PRO A 154 0.04 11.65 12.85
N GLY A 155 0.19 11.35 14.14
CA GLY A 155 0.20 12.36 15.20
C GLY A 155 -1.18 12.76 15.71
N GLY A 156 -2.24 12.02 15.34
CA GLY A 156 -3.58 12.17 15.92
C GLY A 156 -4.44 13.30 15.33
N VAL A 157 -3.94 14.03 14.34
CA VAL A 157 -4.75 15.09 13.68
C VAL A 157 -5.92 14.46 12.94
N VAL A 158 -7.15 14.90 13.24
CA VAL A 158 -8.38 14.36 12.67
C VAL A 158 -8.99 15.37 11.73
N VAL A 159 -9.37 14.90 10.54
CA VAL A 159 -10.16 15.66 9.56
C VAL A 159 -11.52 15.01 9.41
N THR A 160 -12.58 15.80 9.60
CA THR A 160 -13.97 15.36 9.45
C THR A 160 -14.56 15.91 8.16
N TYR A 161 -15.37 15.10 7.47
CA TYR A 161 -16.01 15.45 6.20
C TYR A 161 -17.53 15.37 6.34
N ILE A 162 -18.23 16.41 5.87
CA ILE A 162 -19.70 16.49 5.88
C ILE A 162 -20.19 16.57 4.44
N TYR A 163 -21.17 15.72 4.10
CA TYR A 163 -21.76 15.64 2.78
C TYR A 163 -23.21 16.09 2.79
N ASP A 164 -23.66 16.67 1.69
CA ASP A 164 -25.07 16.99 1.48
C ASP A 164 -25.89 15.76 1.01
N LYS A 165 -27.19 15.95 0.83
CA LYS A 165 -28.11 14.89 0.36
C LYS A 165 -27.81 14.43 -1.07
N ALA A 166 -27.08 15.23 -1.85
CA ALA A 166 -26.66 14.92 -3.23
C ALA A 166 -25.24 14.34 -3.28
N ASP A 167 -24.71 13.84 -2.13
CA ASP A 167 -23.40 13.22 -1.96
C ASP A 167 -22.21 14.12 -2.29
N ARG A 168 -22.41 15.46 -2.29
CA ARG A 168 -21.33 16.42 -2.50
C ARG A 168 -20.72 16.82 -1.16
N LEU A 169 -19.37 16.90 -1.11
CA LEU A 169 -18.66 17.40 0.04
C LEU A 169 -19.07 18.86 0.31
N ARG A 170 -19.61 19.13 1.49
CA ARG A 170 -20.08 20.44 1.92
C ARG A 170 -19.07 21.15 2.81
N MET A 171 -18.42 20.39 3.69
CA MET A 171 -17.48 20.94 4.66
C MET A 171 -16.40 19.90 4.98
N SER A 172 -15.18 20.38 5.19
CA SER A 172 -14.12 19.63 5.85
C SER A 172 -13.55 20.50 6.98
N GLN A 173 -13.29 19.89 8.12
CA GLN A 173 -12.75 20.55 9.31
C GLN A 173 -11.67 19.67 9.91
N ASP A 174 -10.50 20.21 10.18
CA ASP A 174 -9.49 19.53 10.95
C ASP A 174 -9.56 19.90 12.44
N SER A 175 -8.99 19.05 13.31
CA SER A 175 -9.03 19.23 14.76
C SER A 175 -8.30 20.48 15.24
N ASN A 176 -7.41 21.10 14.43
CA ASN A 176 -6.67 22.31 14.77
C ASN A 176 -7.45 23.58 14.41
N GLN A 177 -8.56 23.47 13.66
CA GLN A 177 -9.45 24.57 13.28
C GLN A 177 -10.68 24.68 14.17
N ALA A 178 -10.77 23.86 15.22
CA ALA A 178 -11.96 23.77 16.10
C ALA A 178 -11.94 24.79 17.27
N ASP A 179 -11.05 25.79 17.26
CA ASP A 179 -10.98 26.91 18.22
C ASP A 179 -11.69 28.15 17.69
#